data_5b454b108012b0699539ef60a93c96bb
#
_entry.id   5b454b108012b0699539ef60a93c96bb
#
_cell.length_a   1.000
_cell.length_b   1.000
_cell.length_c   1.000
_cell.angle_alpha   90.00
_cell.angle_beta   90.00
_cell.angle_gamma   90.00
#
_symmetry.space_group_name_H-M   'P 1'
#
loop_
_entity.id
_entity.type
_entity.pdbx_description
1 polymer ?
#
loop_
_entity_poly.entity_id
_entity_poly.type
_entity_poly.pdbx_seq_one_letter_code
_entity_poly.pdbx_strand_id
1 'polypeptide(L)'
;MRYQFIEVVVTGDLLEITIQRPEVLNALNRKAHTELADAFDRFAKNSALNISVLRGSGERAFCVGSDLKERAEVGSDQMPPSGFAGLTERFDLDKPVLALVNGDAIGGGLEMILACDLAIALETTRFGLPEPKVGLAAAVVCTGLLGSFL
;
A
#
# COMPACT_ATOMS: atom_id res chain seq x y z
N MET A 1 -8.23 -16.87 -7.52
CA MET A 1 -8.76 -15.67 -8.23
C MET A 1 -7.60 -15.03 -8.95
N ARG A 2 -7.77 -14.47 -10.14
CA ARG A 2 -6.68 -13.84 -10.88
C ARG A 2 -6.83 -12.32 -10.72
N TYR A 3 -5.94 -11.69 -9.99
CA TYR A 3 -5.82 -10.24 -9.91
C TYR A 3 -5.18 -9.69 -11.18
N GLN A 4 -5.40 -8.43 -11.47
CA GLN A 4 -4.85 -7.77 -12.66
C GLN A 4 -3.64 -6.90 -12.31
N PHE A 5 -3.67 -6.24 -11.16
CA PHE A 5 -2.69 -5.23 -10.75
C PHE A 5 -1.86 -5.64 -9.51
N ILE A 6 -2.15 -6.79 -8.96
CA ILE A 6 -1.32 -7.38 -7.91
C ILE A 6 -1.06 -8.86 -8.21
N GLU A 7 0.03 -9.36 -7.70
CA GLU A 7 0.32 -10.79 -7.60
C GLU A 7 0.24 -11.22 -6.15
N VAL A 8 -0.34 -12.37 -5.90
CA VAL A 8 -0.46 -12.95 -4.56
C VAL A 8 0.08 -14.36 -4.57
N VAL A 9 1.10 -14.61 -3.74
CA VAL A 9 1.74 -15.92 -3.58
C VAL A 9 1.64 -16.36 -2.13
N VAL A 10 1.32 -17.62 -1.91
CA VAL A 10 1.31 -18.24 -0.59
C VAL A 10 2.45 -19.25 -0.49
N THR A 11 3.30 -19.08 0.51
CA THR A 11 4.41 -19.99 0.81
C THR A 11 4.37 -20.39 2.30
N GLY A 12 3.91 -21.59 2.58
CA GLY A 12 3.64 -21.99 3.96
C GLY A 12 2.54 -21.15 4.59
N ASP A 13 2.87 -20.44 5.65
CA ASP A 13 1.97 -19.51 6.37
C ASP A 13 2.19 -18.03 6.01
N LEU A 14 3.04 -17.77 5.03
CA LEU A 14 3.35 -16.43 4.51
C LEU A 14 2.47 -16.10 3.29
N LEU A 15 1.87 -14.91 3.28
CA LEU A 15 1.25 -14.29 2.13
C LEU A 15 2.16 -13.20 1.55
N GLU A 16 2.64 -13.35 0.33
CA GLU A 16 3.34 -12.30 -0.39
C GLU A 16 2.37 -11.60 -1.34
N ILE A 17 2.27 -10.27 -1.23
CA ILE A 17 1.48 -9.40 -2.11
C ILE A 17 2.46 -8.47 -2.84
N THR A 18 2.47 -8.54 -4.16
CA THR A 18 3.31 -7.70 -5.01
C THR A 18 2.45 -6.80 -5.89
N ILE A 19 2.62 -5.49 -5.79
CA ILE A 19 1.96 -4.53 -6.68
C ILE A 19 2.58 -4.66 -8.07
N GLN A 20 1.78 -4.88 -9.11
CA GLN A 20 2.22 -5.21 -10.47
C GLN A 20 1.90 -4.10 -11.48
N ARG A 21 2.43 -2.88 -11.21
CA ARG A 21 2.29 -1.70 -12.09
C ARG A 21 3.61 -0.94 -12.25
N PRO A 22 4.74 -1.61 -12.59
CA PRO A 22 6.06 -0.97 -12.60
C PRO A 22 6.19 0.14 -13.66
N GLU A 23 5.41 0.11 -14.72
CA GLU A 23 5.37 1.11 -15.80
C GLU A 23 4.90 2.49 -15.31
N VAL A 24 4.09 2.52 -14.26
CA VAL A 24 3.63 3.74 -13.57
C VAL A 24 4.17 3.86 -12.14
N LEU A 25 5.34 3.28 -11.86
CA LEU A 25 6.01 3.30 -10.56
C LEU A 25 5.12 2.73 -9.43
N ASN A 26 4.34 1.71 -9.74
CA ASN A 26 3.39 1.07 -8.84
C ASN A 26 2.35 2.03 -8.24
N ALA A 27 2.00 3.13 -8.94
CA ALA A 27 0.88 3.99 -8.56
C ALA A 27 -0.42 3.20 -8.55
N LEU A 28 -1.27 3.44 -7.56
CA LEU A 28 -2.52 2.70 -7.38
C LEU A 28 -3.69 3.40 -8.05
N ASN A 29 -4.35 2.69 -8.95
CA ASN A 29 -5.66 3.03 -9.48
C ASN A 29 -6.77 2.40 -8.63
N ARG A 30 -8.02 2.75 -8.90
CA ARG A 30 -9.21 2.24 -8.17
C ARG A 30 -9.22 0.71 -8.06
N LYS A 31 -8.91 0.02 -9.16
CA LYS A 31 -8.94 -1.44 -9.20
C LYS A 31 -7.82 -2.05 -8.36
N ALA A 32 -6.61 -1.48 -8.40
CA ALA A 32 -5.50 -1.92 -7.54
C ALA A 32 -5.85 -1.78 -6.05
N HIS A 33 -6.51 -0.68 -5.65
CA HIS A 33 -7.01 -0.52 -4.29
C HIS A 33 -8.00 -1.63 -3.90
N THR A 34 -8.95 -1.95 -4.77
CA THR A 34 -9.93 -3.02 -4.53
C THR A 34 -9.27 -4.39 -4.43
N GLU A 35 -8.30 -4.67 -5.29
CA GLU A 35 -7.59 -5.95 -5.30
C GLU A 35 -6.73 -6.13 -4.04
N LEU A 36 -6.04 -5.08 -3.59
CA LEU A 36 -5.29 -5.07 -2.34
C LEU A 36 -6.21 -5.29 -1.14
N ALA A 37 -7.35 -4.58 -1.09
CA ALA A 37 -8.33 -4.76 -0.02
C ALA A 37 -8.86 -6.20 0.05
N ASP A 38 -9.21 -6.81 -1.08
CA ASP A 38 -9.64 -8.22 -1.14
C ASP A 38 -8.51 -9.17 -0.68
N ALA A 39 -7.26 -8.91 -1.07
CA ALA A 39 -6.12 -9.73 -0.64
C ALA A 39 -5.93 -9.67 0.88
N PHE A 40 -5.97 -8.49 1.49
CA PHE A 40 -5.89 -8.33 2.95
C PHE A 40 -7.11 -8.89 3.68
N ASP A 41 -8.32 -8.78 3.13
CA ASP A 41 -9.52 -9.41 3.69
C ASP A 41 -9.40 -10.93 3.77
N ARG A 42 -8.85 -11.54 2.71
CA ARG A 42 -8.57 -12.99 2.68
C ARG A 42 -7.48 -13.38 3.65
N PHE A 43 -6.42 -12.58 3.75
CA PHE A 43 -5.36 -12.79 4.71
C PHE A 43 -5.90 -12.76 6.14
N ALA A 44 -6.68 -11.74 6.50
CA ALA A 44 -7.29 -11.62 7.82
C ALA A 44 -8.13 -12.83 8.21
N LYS A 45 -8.92 -13.37 7.27
CA LYS A 45 -9.84 -14.49 7.50
C LYS A 45 -9.21 -15.88 7.43
N ASN A 46 -8.03 -16.01 6.83
CA ASN A 46 -7.39 -17.32 6.63
C ASN A 46 -6.51 -17.69 7.81
N SER A 47 -6.97 -18.56 8.69
CA SER A 47 -6.23 -19.01 9.88
C SER A 47 -4.93 -19.77 9.59
N ALA A 48 -4.71 -20.23 8.35
CA ALA A 48 -3.46 -20.87 7.95
C ALA A 48 -2.35 -19.88 7.60
N LEU A 49 -2.66 -18.58 7.49
CA LEU A 49 -1.69 -17.52 7.19
C LEU A 49 -1.39 -16.73 8.47
N ASN A 50 -0.12 -16.52 8.77
CA ASN A 50 0.32 -15.85 9.98
C ASN A 50 0.98 -14.49 9.73
N ILE A 51 1.56 -14.26 8.54
CA ILE A 51 2.27 -13.05 8.20
C ILE A 51 2.00 -12.68 6.74
N SER A 52 1.95 -11.39 6.45
CA SER A 52 1.91 -10.88 5.08
C SER A 52 3.12 -10.01 4.78
N VAL A 53 3.63 -10.13 3.55
CA VAL A 53 4.68 -9.28 3.00
C VAL A 53 4.10 -8.48 1.83
N LEU A 54 4.30 -7.17 1.84
CA LEU A 54 3.89 -6.25 0.79
C LEU A 54 5.11 -5.65 0.10
N ARG A 55 5.15 -5.69 -1.25
CA ARG A 55 6.23 -5.12 -2.05
C ARG A 55 5.73 -4.53 -3.37
N GLY A 56 6.57 -3.74 -4.03
CA GLY A 56 6.35 -3.32 -5.41
C GLY A 56 7.10 -4.22 -6.40
N SER A 57 6.58 -4.37 -7.61
CA SER A 57 7.32 -5.01 -8.70
C SER A 57 8.37 -4.07 -9.30
N GLY A 58 9.41 -4.64 -9.91
CA GLY A 58 10.54 -3.89 -10.47
C GLY A 58 11.48 -3.33 -9.42
N GLU A 59 12.38 -2.42 -9.84
CA GLU A 59 13.49 -1.93 -9.00
C GLU A 59 13.40 -0.42 -8.69
N ARG A 60 12.43 0.30 -9.32
CA ARG A 60 12.39 1.76 -9.26
C ARG A 60 11.57 2.30 -8.11
N ALA A 61 10.45 1.65 -7.81
CA ALA A 61 9.54 2.12 -6.78
C ALA A 61 8.85 0.98 -6.06
N PHE A 62 8.66 1.15 -4.77
CA PHE A 62 7.70 0.38 -4.00
C PHE A 62 6.29 0.81 -4.42
N CYS A 63 5.95 2.08 -4.25
CA CYS A 63 4.70 2.69 -4.69
C CYS A 63 4.82 4.22 -4.63
N VAL A 64 4.30 4.94 -5.63
CA VAL A 64 4.30 6.42 -5.65
C VAL A 64 2.93 7.04 -5.35
N GLY A 65 2.04 6.29 -4.73
CA GLY A 65 0.73 6.78 -4.31
C GLY A 65 -0.37 6.58 -5.35
N SER A 66 -1.34 7.48 -5.38
CA SER A 66 -2.48 7.41 -6.30
C SER A 66 -2.09 7.63 -7.76
N ASP A 67 -2.76 6.94 -8.67
CA ASP A 67 -2.66 7.18 -10.11
C ASP A 67 -3.36 8.51 -10.46
N LEU A 68 -2.55 9.58 -10.58
CA LEU A 68 -3.06 10.94 -10.84
C LEU A 68 -3.77 11.08 -12.19
N LYS A 69 -3.46 10.23 -13.18
CA LYS A 69 -4.15 10.24 -14.48
C LYS A 69 -5.57 9.75 -14.32
N GLU A 70 -5.76 8.58 -13.72
CA GLU A 70 -7.10 8.06 -13.45
C GLU A 70 -7.89 9.02 -12.57
N ARG A 71 -7.26 9.58 -11.52
CA ARG A 71 -7.90 10.56 -10.64
C ARG A 71 -8.39 11.80 -11.38
N ALA A 72 -7.65 12.31 -12.35
CA ALA A 72 -8.05 13.45 -13.17
C ALA A 72 -9.25 13.12 -14.08
N GLU A 73 -9.36 11.87 -14.55
CA GLU A 73 -10.43 11.43 -15.45
C GLU A 73 -11.73 11.06 -14.72
N VAL A 74 -11.62 10.44 -13.53
CA VAL A 74 -12.77 9.83 -12.84
C VAL A 74 -13.24 10.65 -11.63
N GLY A 75 -12.47 11.66 -11.21
CA GLY A 75 -12.72 12.44 -9.99
C GLY A 75 -12.04 11.83 -8.76
N SER A 76 -12.68 11.92 -7.58
CA SER A 76 -12.08 11.45 -6.34
C SER A 76 -11.84 9.94 -6.34
N ASP A 77 -10.72 9.52 -5.76
CA ASP A 77 -10.45 8.11 -5.51
C ASP A 77 -11.56 7.52 -4.63
N GLN A 78 -12.28 6.53 -5.16
CA GLN A 78 -13.14 5.71 -4.32
C GLN A 78 -12.24 4.69 -3.60
N MET A 79 -11.85 5.04 -2.39
CA MET A 79 -11.06 4.15 -1.53
C MET A 79 -11.95 3.04 -0.95
N PRO A 80 -11.39 1.83 -0.72
CA PRO A 80 -12.08 0.83 0.10
C PRO A 80 -12.32 1.37 1.51
N PRO A 81 -13.32 0.83 2.25
CA PRO A 81 -13.56 1.21 3.64
C PRO A 81 -12.35 1.04 4.56
N SER A 82 -11.42 0.16 4.22
CA SER A 82 -10.15 -0.08 4.89
C SER A 82 -9.03 0.90 4.48
N GLY A 83 -9.38 2.01 3.83
CA GLY A 83 -8.48 3.11 3.49
C GLY A 83 -7.61 2.87 2.27
N PHE A 84 -6.53 3.66 2.14
CA PHE A 84 -5.59 3.57 1.03
C PHE A 84 -4.99 2.15 0.97
N ALA A 85 -4.97 1.56 -0.23
CA ALA A 85 -4.55 0.18 -0.48
C ALA A 85 -5.30 -0.89 0.32
N GLY A 86 -6.46 -0.55 0.93
CA GLY A 86 -7.17 -1.46 1.81
C GLY A 86 -6.41 -1.77 3.10
N LEU A 87 -5.51 -0.89 3.54
CA LEU A 87 -4.59 -1.13 4.65
C LEU A 87 -4.58 0.01 5.68
N THR A 88 -4.60 1.28 5.25
CA THR A 88 -4.32 2.41 6.14
C THR A 88 -5.39 2.69 7.21
N GLU A 89 -6.58 2.16 7.05
CA GLU A 89 -7.69 2.24 8.03
C GLU A 89 -8.14 0.85 8.49
N ARG A 90 -7.25 -0.14 8.42
CA ARG A 90 -7.54 -1.51 8.78
C ARG A 90 -7.16 -1.79 10.24
N PHE A 91 -8.09 -1.52 11.13
CA PHE A 91 -7.94 -1.76 12.57
C PHE A 91 -8.42 -3.15 13.03
N ASP A 92 -8.86 -3.98 12.09
CA ASP A 92 -9.37 -5.34 12.29
C ASP A 92 -8.36 -6.43 11.95
N LEU A 93 -7.13 -6.06 11.56
CA LEU A 93 -6.08 -6.99 11.16
C LEU A 93 -5.10 -7.23 12.31
N ASP A 94 -5.25 -8.37 12.99
CA ASP A 94 -4.42 -8.78 14.13
C ASP A 94 -3.14 -9.53 13.72
N LYS A 95 -2.87 -9.62 12.41
CA LYS A 95 -1.72 -10.34 11.86
C LYS A 95 -0.70 -9.38 11.30
N PRO A 96 0.61 -9.60 11.52
CA PRO A 96 1.64 -8.68 11.07
C PRO A 96 1.72 -8.56 9.55
N VAL A 97 1.92 -7.32 9.10
CA VAL A 97 2.21 -6.95 7.71
C VAL A 97 3.60 -6.32 7.65
N LEU A 98 4.46 -6.87 6.81
CA LEU A 98 5.82 -6.41 6.59
C LEU A 98 5.94 -5.72 5.22
N ALA A 99 6.43 -4.49 5.17
CA ALA A 99 6.77 -3.83 3.93
C ALA A 99 8.21 -4.17 3.50
N LEU A 100 8.39 -4.74 2.30
CA LEU A 100 9.70 -4.84 1.63
C LEU A 100 9.81 -3.71 0.62
N VAL A 101 10.51 -2.65 1.00
CA VAL A 101 10.59 -1.39 0.24
C VAL A 101 11.74 -1.46 -0.75
N ASN A 102 11.45 -1.94 -1.95
CA ASN A 102 12.38 -2.22 -3.04
C ASN A 102 12.68 -1.02 -3.95
N GLY A 103 12.27 0.18 -3.56
CA GLY A 103 12.46 1.42 -4.32
C GLY A 103 11.67 2.58 -3.71
N ASP A 104 11.51 3.66 -4.46
CA ASP A 104 10.88 4.89 -3.97
C ASP A 104 9.48 4.66 -3.39
N ALA A 105 9.22 5.27 -2.23
CA ALA A 105 7.94 5.25 -1.55
C ALA A 105 7.44 6.68 -1.32
N ILE A 106 6.49 7.10 -2.14
CA ILE A 106 6.06 8.49 -2.22
C ILE A 106 4.56 8.61 -2.00
N GLY A 107 4.14 9.64 -1.24
CA GLY A 107 2.72 9.90 -0.99
C GLY A 107 2.05 8.70 -0.31
N GLY A 108 0.93 8.25 -0.85
CA GLY A 108 0.22 7.06 -0.37
C GLY A 108 1.09 5.80 -0.28
N GLY A 109 2.19 5.70 -1.05
CA GLY A 109 3.17 4.62 -0.92
C GLY A 109 3.89 4.65 0.43
N LEU A 110 4.26 5.84 0.93
CA LEU A 110 4.80 6.00 2.27
C LEU A 110 3.71 5.76 3.34
N GLU A 111 2.48 6.20 3.10
CA GLU A 111 1.37 5.94 4.02
C GLU A 111 1.10 4.44 4.21
N MET A 112 1.21 3.65 3.13
CA MET A 112 1.12 2.18 3.23
C MET A 112 2.20 1.58 4.12
N ILE A 113 3.45 2.06 4.00
CA ILE A 113 4.56 1.59 4.84
C ILE A 113 4.30 1.92 6.31
N LEU A 114 3.79 3.11 6.59
CA LEU A 114 3.47 3.54 7.96
C LEU A 114 2.29 2.76 8.56
N ALA A 115 1.44 2.16 7.73
CA ALA A 115 0.37 1.28 8.16
C ALA A 115 0.81 -0.18 8.34
N CYS A 116 2.04 -0.54 7.94
CA CYS A 116 2.64 -1.85 8.20
C CYS A 116 3.26 -1.89 9.60
N ASP A 117 3.40 -3.09 10.17
CA ASP A 117 4.02 -3.30 11.49
C ASP A 117 5.54 -3.16 11.45
N LEU A 118 6.16 -3.53 10.34
CA LEU A 118 7.59 -3.47 10.11
C LEU A 118 7.89 -3.06 8.66
N ALA A 119 9.04 -2.44 8.44
CA ALA A 119 9.53 -2.12 7.11
C ALA A 119 11.03 -2.43 6.97
N ILE A 120 11.39 -3.05 5.85
CA ILE A 120 12.78 -3.24 5.43
C ILE A 120 12.92 -2.52 4.09
N ALA A 121 13.85 -1.58 4.01
CA ALA A 121 14.06 -0.76 2.83
C ALA A 121 15.50 -0.86 2.30
N LEU A 122 15.67 -0.67 0.99
CA LEU A 122 16.99 -0.47 0.42
C LEU A 122 17.57 0.87 0.88
N GLU A 123 18.87 0.97 1.08
CA GLU A 123 19.54 2.22 1.44
C GLU A 123 19.32 3.36 0.44
N THR A 124 19.06 3.01 -0.82
CA THR A 124 18.80 3.95 -1.91
C THR A 124 17.37 4.43 -1.99
N THR A 125 16.48 3.90 -1.16
CA THR A 125 15.06 4.25 -1.15
C THR A 125 14.86 5.72 -0.77
N ARG A 126 14.04 6.42 -1.55
CA ARG A 126 13.58 7.76 -1.22
C ARG A 126 12.17 7.71 -0.66
N PHE A 127 11.97 8.41 0.44
CA PHE A 127 10.66 8.58 1.09
C PHE A 127 10.21 10.03 0.95
N GLY A 128 8.92 10.25 0.73
CA GLY A 128 8.42 11.61 0.63
C GLY A 128 6.90 11.71 0.63
N LEU A 129 6.41 12.86 1.12
CA LEU A 129 5.00 13.25 1.14
C LEU A 129 4.86 14.57 0.35
N PRO A 130 4.81 14.50 -0.99
CA PRO A 130 4.73 15.68 -1.85
C PRO A 130 3.31 16.23 -2.02
N GLU A 131 2.32 15.68 -1.32
CA GLU A 131 0.91 16.02 -1.44
C GLU A 131 0.64 17.53 -1.46
N PRO A 132 1.30 18.36 -0.62
CA PRO A 132 1.09 19.81 -0.67
C PRO A 132 1.45 20.46 -2.01
N LYS A 133 2.40 19.87 -2.76
CA LYS A 133 2.80 20.38 -4.09
C LYS A 133 1.73 20.16 -5.16
N VAL A 134 0.81 19.24 -4.94
CA VAL A 134 -0.31 18.90 -5.83
C VAL A 134 -1.67 19.26 -5.24
N GLY A 135 -1.69 20.08 -4.17
CA GLY A 135 -2.91 20.54 -3.52
C GLY A 135 -3.65 19.49 -2.72
N LEU A 136 -2.94 18.46 -2.26
CA LEU A 136 -3.48 17.39 -1.43
C LEU A 136 -2.90 17.43 -0.02
N ALA A 137 -3.48 16.68 0.90
CA ALA A 137 -2.95 16.42 2.24
C ALA A 137 -2.68 14.92 2.39
N ALA A 138 -1.59 14.57 3.08
CA ALA A 138 -1.33 13.21 3.51
C ALA A 138 -2.36 12.82 4.60
N ALA A 139 -3.30 11.97 4.26
CA ALA A 139 -4.47 11.73 5.10
C ALA A 139 -4.13 10.91 6.36
N VAL A 140 -3.25 9.93 6.24
CA VAL A 140 -2.95 8.97 7.32
C VAL A 140 -1.89 9.50 8.28
N VAL A 141 -0.89 10.21 7.77
CA VAL A 141 0.21 10.75 8.59
C VAL A 141 -0.27 11.86 9.53
N CYS A 142 -1.26 12.66 9.10
CA CYS A 142 -1.80 13.74 9.92
C CYS A 142 -2.63 13.25 11.11
N THR A 143 -3.22 12.06 11.05
CA THR A 143 -4.12 11.57 12.10
C THR A 143 -3.47 10.59 13.07
N GLY A 144 -2.50 9.80 12.63
CA GLY A 144 -1.89 8.75 13.45
C GLY A 144 -0.56 9.12 14.09
N LEU A 145 0.42 9.56 13.30
CA LEU A 145 1.77 9.81 13.82
C LEU A 145 1.93 11.14 14.54
N LEU A 146 1.27 12.21 14.09
CA LEU A 146 1.34 13.51 14.78
C LEU A 146 0.61 13.51 16.13
N GLY A 147 -0.42 12.68 16.28
CA GLY A 147 -1.13 12.53 17.57
C GLY A 147 -0.34 11.78 18.65
N SER A 148 0.70 11.03 18.29
CA SER A 148 1.55 10.31 19.25
C SER A 148 2.83 11.05 19.64
N PHE A 149 3.13 12.20 19.01
CA PHE A 149 4.32 13.02 19.27
C PHE A 149 3.98 14.41 19.87
N LEU A 150 2.72 14.71 20.11
CA LEU A 150 2.23 15.88 20.82
C LEU A 150 1.59 15.48 22.13
#